data_f2f74a4892cf69aeeac46c99685bf5bf
#
_entry.id   f2f74a4892cf69aeeac46c99685bf5bf
#
_cell.length_a   1.000
_cell.length_b   1.000
_cell.length_c   1.000
_cell.angle_alpha   90.00
_cell.angle_beta   90.00
_cell.angle_gamma   90.00
#
_symmetry.space_group_name_H-M   'P 1'
#
loop_
_entity.id
_entity.type
_entity.pdbx_description
1 polymer ?
#
loop_
_entity_poly.entity_id
_entity_poly.type
_entity_poly.pdbx_seq_one_letter_code
_entity_poly.pdbx_strand_id
1 'polypeptide(L)'
;MDYLDSFEVPSRTPEQDVVAIYAAALGHLPTVFKHLLVVRSHLMKPLGITGVSYGDLARPIDTERSYAVGDKLGRWTLFAKHRDEIITGKDDKHLDFRVSVFRDARPRIVLSTAVMTHNVFGRAYLATILPFHRFGVAKLLGDASAAGRI
;
A
#
# COMPACT_ATOMS: atom_id res chain seq x y z
N MET A 1 13.68 -10.07 7.47
CA MET A 1 12.76 -9.65 6.38
C MET A 1 12.43 -10.88 5.57
N ASP A 2 11.14 -11.23 5.49
CA ASP A 2 10.71 -12.49 4.87
C ASP A 2 10.23 -12.31 3.44
N TYR A 3 9.92 -11.07 3.07
CA TYR A 3 9.51 -10.71 1.72
C TYR A 3 9.86 -9.26 1.39
N LEU A 4 10.32 -9.05 0.16
CA LEU A 4 10.54 -7.73 -0.42
C LEU A 4 10.27 -7.81 -1.91
N ASP A 5 9.46 -6.90 -2.42
CA ASP A 5 9.32 -6.67 -3.84
C ASP A 5 9.27 -5.18 -4.18
N SER A 6 9.46 -4.88 -5.46
CA SER A 6 9.36 -3.52 -5.96
C SER A 6 8.80 -3.54 -7.38
N PHE A 7 7.90 -2.61 -7.67
CA PHE A 7 7.33 -2.37 -8.98
C PHE A 7 7.61 -0.93 -9.39
N GLU A 8 7.97 -0.74 -10.64
CA GLU A 8 8.22 0.61 -11.15
C GLU A 8 7.35 0.91 -12.38
N VAL A 9 6.93 2.14 -12.49
CA VAL A 9 6.21 2.65 -13.67
C VAL A 9 6.71 4.05 -14.03
N PRO A 10 6.67 4.43 -15.32
CA PRO A 10 6.97 5.79 -15.72
C PRO A 10 6.01 6.79 -15.03
N SER A 11 6.56 7.90 -14.54
CA SER A 11 5.77 9.01 -14.01
C SER A 11 5.49 10.03 -15.12
N ARG A 12 4.24 10.44 -15.23
CA ARG A 12 3.80 11.54 -16.10
C ARG A 12 3.66 12.86 -15.35
N THR A 13 3.77 12.82 -14.04
CA THR A 13 3.55 13.95 -13.14
C THR A 13 4.71 14.10 -12.14
N PRO A 14 5.97 14.23 -12.61
CA PRO A 14 7.15 14.22 -11.74
C PRO A 14 7.20 15.39 -10.75
N GLU A 15 6.45 16.47 -11.01
CA GLU A 15 6.41 17.67 -10.16
C GLU A 15 5.38 17.57 -9.02
N GLN A 16 4.55 16.52 -8.98
CA GLN A 16 3.57 16.37 -7.92
C GLN A 16 4.23 16.09 -6.56
N ASP A 17 3.59 16.57 -5.50
CA ASP A 17 3.96 16.21 -4.13
C ASP A 17 3.83 14.70 -3.90
N VAL A 18 4.71 14.14 -3.08
CA VAL A 18 4.75 12.70 -2.81
C VAL A 18 3.47 12.16 -2.16
N VAL A 19 2.74 13.00 -1.39
CA VAL A 19 1.41 12.64 -0.85
C VAL A 19 0.40 12.49 -1.97
N ALA A 20 0.42 13.39 -2.96
CA ALA A 20 -0.47 13.33 -4.13
C ALA A 20 -0.17 12.06 -4.97
N ILE A 21 1.11 11.74 -5.16
CA ILE A 21 1.54 10.52 -5.86
C ILE A 21 1.07 9.26 -5.10
N TYR A 22 1.24 9.24 -3.79
CA TYR A 22 0.76 8.14 -2.95
C TYR A 22 -0.76 7.95 -3.05
N ALA A 23 -1.52 9.05 -2.98
CA ALA A 23 -2.98 9.04 -3.12
C ALA A 23 -3.40 8.55 -4.51
N ALA A 24 -2.71 9.01 -5.56
CA ALA A 24 -2.98 8.59 -6.94
C ALA A 24 -2.67 7.11 -7.18
N ALA A 25 -1.58 6.59 -6.58
CA ALA A 25 -1.17 5.20 -6.73
C ALA A 25 -2.06 4.24 -5.92
N LEU A 26 -2.36 4.57 -4.66
CA LEU A 26 -2.97 3.64 -3.70
C LEU A 26 -4.41 4.01 -3.29
N GLY A 27 -4.88 5.21 -3.62
CA GLY A 27 -6.21 5.69 -3.27
C GLY A 27 -7.34 5.19 -4.17
N HIS A 28 -7.04 4.62 -5.33
CA HIS A 28 -8.01 4.23 -6.36
C HIS A 28 -8.08 2.71 -6.52
N LEU A 29 -8.56 2.02 -5.49
CA LEU A 29 -8.78 0.57 -5.57
C LEU A 29 -10.01 0.24 -6.42
N PRO A 30 -9.90 -0.64 -7.44
CA PRO A 30 -11.05 -1.18 -8.14
C PRO A 30 -12.02 -1.87 -7.17
N THR A 31 -13.31 -1.81 -7.48
CA THR A 31 -14.37 -2.37 -6.61
C THR A 31 -14.16 -3.85 -6.31
N VAL A 32 -13.72 -4.63 -7.29
CA VAL A 32 -13.40 -6.05 -7.11
C VAL A 32 -12.33 -6.26 -6.03
N PHE A 33 -11.26 -5.45 -6.06
CA PHE A 33 -10.20 -5.53 -5.03
C PHE A 33 -10.69 -5.11 -3.65
N LYS A 34 -11.59 -4.12 -3.56
CA LYS A 34 -12.22 -3.73 -2.29
C LYS A 34 -13.00 -4.90 -1.70
N HIS A 35 -13.82 -5.58 -2.49
CA HIS A 35 -14.56 -6.76 -2.05
C HIS A 35 -13.63 -7.90 -1.61
N LEU A 36 -12.61 -8.21 -2.40
CA LEU A 36 -11.63 -9.24 -2.05
C LEU A 36 -10.91 -8.96 -0.73
N LEU A 37 -10.50 -7.70 -0.50
CA LEU A 37 -9.86 -7.28 0.75
C LEU A 37 -10.80 -7.41 1.96
N VAL A 38 -12.07 -7.07 1.81
CA VAL A 38 -13.06 -7.20 2.89
C VAL A 38 -13.38 -8.66 3.17
N VAL A 39 -13.61 -9.49 2.14
CA VAL A 39 -13.83 -10.95 2.30
C VAL A 39 -12.63 -11.58 2.98
N ARG A 40 -11.41 -11.29 2.51
CA ARG A 40 -10.17 -11.74 3.16
C ARG A 40 -10.13 -11.33 4.63
N SER A 41 -10.50 -10.09 4.95
CA SER A 41 -10.49 -9.58 6.32
C SER A 41 -11.43 -10.37 7.23
N HIS A 42 -12.60 -10.75 6.74
CA HIS A 42 -13.54 -11.58 7.48
C HIS A 42 -13.01 -13.01 7.69
N LEU A 43 -12.42 -13.61 6.65
CA LEU A 43 -11.84 -14.96 6.73
C LEU A 43 -10.64 -15.04 7.68
N MET A 44 -9.87 -13.96 7.80
CA MET A 44 -8.67 -13.90 8.66
C MET A 44 -8.97 -13.45 10.10
N LYS A 45 -10.18 -12.95 10.36
CA LYS A 45 -10.58 -12.48 11.68
C LYS A 45 -10.47 -13.54 12.79
N PRO A 46 -10.87 -14.81 12.58
CA PRO A 46 -10.70 -15.86 13.60
C PRO A 46 -9.24 -16.13 13.94
N LEU A 47 -8.31 -15.88 13.02
CA LEU A 47 -6.88 -16.01 13.24
C LEU A 47 -6.27 -14.78 13.95
N GLY A 48 -7.10 -13.77 14.26
CA GLY A 48 -6.71 -12.54 14.90
C GLY A 48 -5.85 -11.63 14.00
N ILE A 49 -5.90 -11.81 12.68
CA ILE A 49 -5.30 -10.90 11.71
C ILE A 49 -6.30 -9.76 11.50
N THR A 50 -5.90 -8.57 11.90
CA THR A 50 -6.76 -7.40 11.74
C THR A 50 -6.84 -7.01 10.26
N GLY A 51 -8.07 -6.97 9.76
CA GLY A 51 -8.34 -6.62 8.37
C GLY A 51 -8.67 -5.16 8.16
N VAL A 52 -9.13 -4.85 6.97
CA VAL A 52 -9.67 -3.56 6.57
C VAL A 52 -11.18 -3.65 6.42
N SER A 53 -11.89 -2.60 6.78
CA SER A 53 -13.32 -2.44 6.53
C SER A 53 -13.57 -1.63 5.25
N TYR A 54 -14.81 -1.63 4.75
CA TYR A 54 -15.19 -0.73 3.67
C TYR A 54 -14.99 0.75 4.03
N GLY A 55 -15.22 1.12 5.30
CA GLY A 55 -14.96 2.47 5.79
C GLY A 55 -13.48 2.85 5.70
N ASP A 56 -12.58 1.93 6.04
CA ASP A 56 -11.13 2.18 5.90
C ASP A 56 -10.71 2.33 4.45
N LEU A 57 -11.29 1.51 3.56
CA LEU A 57 -10.99 1.58 2.11
C LEU A 57 -11.60 2.81 1.44
N ALA A 58 -12.69 3.33 1.98
CA ALA A 58 -13.37 4.53 1.48
C ALA A 58 -12.79 5.83 2.06
N ARG A 59 -11.88 5.75 3.03
CA ARG A 59 -11.27 6.94 3.64
C ARG A 59 -10.45 7.70 2.61
N PRO A 60 -10.84 8.93 2.25
CA PRO A 60 -10.10 9.72 1.30
C PRO A 60 -8.75 10.15 1.87
N ILE A 61 -7.77 10.29 0.99
CA ILE A 61 -6.48 10.92 1.32
C ILE A 61 -6.60 12.38 0.92
N ASP A 62 -6.54 13.25 1.93
CA ASP A 62 -6.53 14.70 1.71
C ASP A 62 -5.10 15.13 1.34
N THR A 63 -4.90 15.48 0.08
CA THR A 63 -3.58 15.87 -0.45
C THR A 63 -3.15 17.27 -0.02
N GLU A 64 -4.06 18.09 0.48
CA GLU A 64 -3.77 19.42 1.00
C GLU A 64 -3.40 19.40 2.49
N ARG A 65 -3.67 18.31 3.17
CA ARG A 65 -3.36 18.15 4.59
C ARG A 65 -1.88 17.84 4.80
N SER A 66 -1.29 18.46 5.82
CA SER A 66 0.03 18.06 6.33
C SER A 66 -0.10 16.81 7.21
N TYR A 67 0.68 15.78 6.90
CA TYR A 67 0.73 14.53 7.68
C TYR A 67 2.06 14.43 8.42
N ALA A 68 1.98 14.02 9.70
CA ALA A 68 3.12 13.69 10.54
C ALA A 68 3.26 12.17 10.69
N VAL A 69 4.46 11.72 11.06
CA VAL A 69 4.70 10.30 11.42
C VAL A 69 3.75 9.91 12.56
N GLY A 70 3.08 8.77 12.41
CA GLY A 70 2.05 8.29 13.30
C GLY A 70 0.62 8.58 12.84
N ASP A 71 0.40 9.53 11.93
CA ASP A 71 -0.91 9.80 11.36
C ASP A 71 -1.39 8.66 10.46
N LYS A 72 -2.71 8.60 10.27
CA LYS A 72 -3.32 7.73 9.26
C LYS A 72 -3.31 8.41 7.90
N LEU A 73 -2.56 7.83 6.95
CA LEU A 73 -2.59 8.20 5.56
C LEU A 73 -3.44 7.18 4.78
N GLY A 74 -4.72 7.52 4.59
CA GLY A 74 -5.70 6.54 4.13
C GLY A 74 -5.91 5.45 5.19
N ARG A 75 -5.72 4.18 4.81
CA ARG A 75 -5.92 3.01 5.68
C ARG A 75 -4.72 2.62 6.54
N TRP A 76 -3.53 3.15 6.27
CA TRP A 76 -2.30 2.75 6.94
C TRP A 76 -1.67 3.88 7.75
N THR A 77 -0.84 3.51 8.72
CA THR A 77 -0.08 4.45 9.52
C THR A 77 1.14 4.94 8.73
N LEU A 78 1.41 6.23 8.80
CA LEU A 78 2.62 6.84 8.23
C LEU A 78 3.81 6.59 9.14
N PHE A 79 4.80 5.86 8.67
CA PHE A 79 6.04 5.55 9.40
C PHE A 79 7.19 6.48 9.07
N ALA A 80 7.27 6.94 7.82
CA ALA A 80 8.25 7.93 7.40
C ALA A 80 7.72 8.77 6.24
N LYS A 81 8.14 10.03 6.22
CA LYS A 81 7.85 10.96 5.14
C LYS A 81 9.11 11.76 4.83
N HIS A 82 9.58 11.63 3.61
CA HIS A 82 10.68 12.40 3.03
C HIS A 82 10.17 13.18 1.84
N ARG A 83 11.03 14.02 1.27
CA ARG A 83 10.68 14.83 0.09
C ARG A 83 10.16 13.97 -1.08
N ASP A 84 10.80 12.83 -1.31
CA ASP A 84 10.57 11.98 -2.47
C ASP A 84 10.06 10.58 -2.09
N GLU A 85 9.78 10.32 -0.81
CA GLU A 85 9.36 9.01 -0.33
C GLU A 85 8.35 9.11 0.81
N ILE A 86 7.35 8.25 0.74
CA ILE A 86 6.41 7.97 1.83
C ILE A 86 6.46 6.49 2.17
N ILE A 87 6.59 6.17 3.45
CA ILE A 87 6.52 4.81 3.97
C ILE A 87 5.32 4.70 4.90
N THR A 88 4.39 3.84 4.53
CA THR A 88 3.22 3.50 5.34
C THR A 88 3.21 2.01 5.65
N GLY A 89 2.36 1.62 6.59
CA GLY A 89 2.24 0.20 6.91
C GLY A 89 1.41 -0.07 8.14
N LYS A 90 1.59 -1.25 8.68
CA LYS A 90 0.93 -1.71 9.89
C LYS A 90 1.77 -2.76 10.58
N ASP A 91 1.78 -2.69 11.91
CA ASP A 91 2.32 -3.74 12.77
C ASP A 91 1.16 -4.60 13.27
N ASP A 92 1.34 -5.91 13.22
CA ASP A 92 0.36 -6.89 13.69
C ASP A 92 1.08 -8.03 14.42
N LYS A 93 0.36 -8.75 15.28
CA LYS A 93 0.92 -9.87 16.05
C LYS A 93 1.51 -11.00 15.21
N HIS A 94 1.12 -11.13 13.94
CA HIS A 94 1.56 -12.18 13.04
C HIS A 94 2.58 -11.74 12.01
N LEU A 95 2.50 -10.47 11.59
CA LEU A 95 3.42 -9.88 10.64
C LEU A 95 3.36 -8.35 10.68
N ASP A 96 4.48 -7.73 10.33
CA ASP A 96 4.57 -6.32 10.03
C ASP A 96 4.78 -6.14 8.54
N PHE A 97 4.17 -5.10 7.97
CA PHE A 97 4.45 -4.73 6.60
C PHE A 97 4.69 -3.22 6.44
N ARG A 98 5.48 -2.89 5.44
CA ARG A 98 5.76 -1.53 5.00
C ARG A 98 5.54 -1.43 3.50
N VAL A 99 4.93 -0.35 3.10
CA VAL A 99 4.78 0.03 1.69
C VAL A 99 5.45 1.38 1.50
N SER A 100 6.47 1.41 0.66
CA SER A 100 7.14 2.64 0.23
C SER A 100 6.63 3.05 -1.14
N VAL A 101 6.31 4.32 -1.30
CA VAL A 101 6.12 4.98 -2.59
C VAL A 101 7.23 6.00 -2.74
N PHE A 102 8.11 5.75 -3.68
CA PHE A 102 9.32 6.53 -3.93
C PHE A 102 9.28 7.15 -5.33
N ARG A 103 9.55 8.45 -5.40
CA ARG A 103 9.77 9.19 -6.63
C ARG A 103 11.26 9.21 -6.94
N ASP A 104 11.68 8.54 -8.00
CA ASP A 104 13.07 8.52 -8.43
C ASP A 104 13.46 9.86 -9.11
N ALA A 105 14.75 10.16 -9.14
CA ALA A 105 15.31 11.27 -9.90
C ALA A 105 15.02 11.18 -11.41
N ARG A 106 14.86 9.96 -11.93
CA ARG A 106 14.26 9.70 -13.25
C ARG A 106 12.74 9.81 -13.15
N PRO A 107 12.01 10.16 -14.25
CA PRO A 107 10.55 10.30 -14.20
C PRO A 107 9.86 8.93 -14.05
N ARG A 108 9.99 8.33 -12.88
CA ARG A 108 9.37 7.06 -12.51
C ARG A 108 9.00 7.01 -11.04
N ILE A 109 7.96 6.24 -10.75
CA ILE A 109 7.51 5.92 -9.40
C ILE A 109 7.86 4.47 -9.12
N VAL A 110 8.43 4.23 -7.94
CA VAL A 110 8.75 2.90 -7.42
C VAL A 110 7.87 2.63 -6.21
N LEU A 111 7.10 1.56 -6.25
CA LEU A 111 6.36 1.05 -5.10
C LEU A 111 7.02 -0.22 -4.60
N SER A 112 7.46 -0.20 -3.34
CA SER A 112 8.11 -1.35 -2.70
C SER A 112 7.27 -1.85 -1.54
N THR A 113 7.22 -3.16 -1.36
CA THR A 113 6.56 -3.80 -0.21
C THR A 113 7.55 -4.67 0.54
N ALA A 114 7.69 -4.43 1.82
CA ALA A 114 8.51 -5.24 2.73
C ALA A 114 7.62 -5.88 3.80
N VAL A 115 7.84 -7.15 4.09
CA VAL A 115 7.09 -7.89 5.11
C VAL A 115 8.06 -8.65 6.02
N MET A 116 7.78 -8.60 7.32
CA MET A 116 8.42 -9.41 8.35
C MET A 116 7.37 -10.21 9.09
N THR A 117 7.53 -11.53 9.14
CA THR A 117 6.60 -12.43 9.82
C THR A 117 7.11 -12.78 11.22
N HIS A 118 6.21 -12.87 12.20
CA HIS A 118 6.57 -13.15 13.60
C HIS A 118 6.34 -14.60 13.99
N ASN A 119 5.54 -15.34 13.22
CA ASN A 119 5.17 -16.71 13.54
C ASN A 119 4.71 -17.50 12.30
N VAL A 120 4.42 -18.79 12.50
CA VAL A 120 3.99 -19.70 11.42
C VAL A 120 2.72 -19.23 10.72
N PHE A 121 1.77 -18.65 11.46
CA PHE A 121 0.54 -18.10 10.89
C PHE A 121 0.80 -16.94 9.94
N GLY A 122 1.70 -16.03 10.32
CA GLY A 122 2.15 -14.93 9.45
C GLY A 122 2.81 -15.45 8.17
N ARG A 123 3.65 -16.48 8.25
CA ARG A 123 4.28 -17.11 7.09
C ARG A 123 3.27 -17.78 6.16
N ALA A 124 2.37 -18.57 6.71
CA ALA A 124 1.30 -19.24 5.94
C ALA A 124 0.41 -18.22 5.24
N TYR A 125 0.01 -17.17 5.97
CA TYR A 125 -0.76 -16.07 5.42
C TYR A 125 -0.02 -15.36 4.28
N LEU A 126 1.24 -15.01 4.48
CA LEU A 126 2.07 -14.35 3.46
C LEU A 126 2.14 -15.20 2.19
N ALA A 127 2.44 -16.51 2.33
CA ALA A 127 2.51 -17.43 1.19
C ALA A 127 1.18 -17.48 0.39
N THR A 128 0.05 -17.43 1.09
CA THR A 128 -1.29 -17.45 0.45
C THR A 128 -1.57 -16.17 -0.30
N ILE A 129 -1.16 -15.00 0.23
CA ILE A 129 -1.52 -13.71 -0.33
C ILE A 129 -0.57 -13.23 -1.44
N LEU A 130 0.66 -13.73 -1.48
CA LEU A 130 1.70 -13.25 -2.41
C LEU A 130 1.29 -13.22 -3.88
N PRO A 131 0.66 -14.27 -4.45
CA PRO A 131 0.26 -14.24 -5.87
C PRO A 131 -0.74 -13.10 -6.15
N PHE A 132 -1.71 -12.91 -5.24
CA PHE A 132 -2.71 -11.84 -5.34
C PHE A 132 -2.08 -10.46 -5.14
N HIS A 133 -1.15 -10.34 -4.21
CA HIS A 133 -0.42 -9.10 -3.94
C HIS A 133 0.37 -8.65 -5.18
N ARG A 134 1.17 -9.53 -5.75
CA ARG A 134 1.98 -9.21 -6.95
C ARG A 134 1.11 -8.75 -8.12
N PHE A 135 0.06 -9.51 -8.41
CA PHE A 135 -0.89 -9.15 -9.47
C PHE A 135 -1.60 -7.83 -9.17
N GLY A 136 -2.09 -7.67 -7.94
CA GLY A 136 -2.85 -6.49 -7.51
C GLY A 136 -2.02 -5.21 -7.53
N VAL A 137 -0.78 -5.26 -7.04
CA VAL A 137 0.11 -4.08 -7.03
C VAL A 137 0.52 -3.70 -8.45
N ALA A 138 0.92 -4.68 -9.27
CA ALA A 138 1.29 -4.42 -10.66
C ALA A 138 0.13 -3.78 -11.44
N LYS A 139 -1.10 -4.33 -11.27
CA LYS A 139 -2.29 -3.76 -11.89
C LYS A 139 -2.61 -2.36 -11.38
N LEU A 140 -2.54 -2.14 -10.08
CA LEU A 140 -2.85 -0.86 -9.46
C LEU A 140 -1.94 0.26 -9.97
N LEU A 141 -0.64 0.01 -10.01
CA LEU A 141 0.34 0.95 -10.55
C LEU A 141 0.18 1.14 -12.06
N GLY A 142 -0.01 0.06 -12.81
CA GLY A 142 -0.24 0.13 -14.25
C GLY A 142 -1.47 0.96 -14.61
N ASP A 143 -2.58 0.75 -13.90
CA ASP A 143 -3.82 1.52 -14.09
C ASP A 143 -3.62 3.00 -13.73
N ALA A 144 -2.88 3.31 -12.66
CA ALA A 144 -2.59 4.68 -12.25
C ALA A 144 -1.73 5.42 -13.29
N SER A 145 -0.70 4.75 -13.81
CA SER A 145 0.16 5.30 -14.87
C SER A 145 -0.58 5.44 -16.19
N ALA A 146 -1.35 4.44 -16.61
CA ALA A 146 -2.15 4.47 -17.84
C ALA A 146 -3.21 5.58 -17.81
N ALA A 147 -3.81 5.84 -16.67
CA ALA A 147 -4.78 6.93 -16.47
C ALA A 147 -4.12 8.31 -16.31
N GLY A 148 -2.79 8.39 -16.31
CA GLY A 148 -2.05 9.65 -16.13
C GLY A 148 -2.18 10.26 -14.73
N ARG A 149 -2.48 9.45 -13.71
CA ARG A 149 -2.60 9.92 -12.32
C ARG A 149 -1.24 10.06 -11.64
N ILE A 150 -0.24 9.31 -12.11
CA ILE A 150 1.15 9.33 -11.64
C ILE A 150 2.13 9.42 -12.79
#